data_0f75b4b91152a2eb35bb8acb26da6131
#
_entry.id   0f75b4b91152a2eb35bb8acb26da6131
#
_cell.length_a   1.000
_cell.length_b   1.000
_cell.length_c   1.000
_cell.angle_alpha   90.00
_cell.angle_beta   90.00
_cell.angle_gamma   90.00
#
_symmetry.space_group_name_H-M   'P 1'
#
loop_
_entity.id
_entity.type
_entity.pdbx_description
1 polymer ?
#
loop_
_entity_poly.entity_id
_entity_poly.type
_entity_poly.pdbx_seq_one_letter_code
_entity_poly.pdbx_strand_id
1 'polypeptide(L)'
;MLRLLGWRRMGASELTGKRKQEGNALKAIYDSDLERRVCFYRNSDGTFGFLEWSFCDKEDSWVPTRVGQGSRLSTIEDAVREATGRVGWLASALGPE
;
A
#
# COMPACT_ATOMS: atom_id res chain seq x y z
N MET A 1 -5.53 -6.20 22.29
CA MET A 1 -6.56 -6.46 21.71
C MET A 1 -6.69 -5.91 20.37
N LEU A 2 -6.77 -4.71 20.20
CA LEU A 2 -6.81 -4.16 18.96
C LEU A 2 -5.73 -4.67 18.10
N ARG A 3 -4.67 -4.94 18.65
CA ARG A 3 -3.59 -5.42 17.96
C ARG A 3 -4.01 -6.62 17.21
N LEU A 4 -4.72 -7.43 17.76
CA LEU A 4 -5.14 -8.64 17.17
C LEU A 4 -5.97 -8.33 15.96
N LEU A 5 -6.79 -7.37 16.08
CA LEU A 5 -7.61 -7.01 15.01
C LEU A 5 -6.76 -6.60 13.87
N GLY A 6 -5.77 -5.80 14.12
CA GLY A 6 -4.94 -5.33 13.08
C GLY A 6 -4.25 -6.50 12.43
N TRP A 7 -3.84 -7.42 13.23
CA TRP A 7 -3.15 -8.55 12.72
C TRP A 7 -4.08 -9.35 11.85
N ARG A 8 -5.29 -9.50 12.27
CA ARG A 8 -6.22 -10.22 11.52
C ARG A 8 -6.48 -9.54 10.20
N ARG A 9 -6.50 -8.24 10.16
CA ARG A 9 -6.77 -7.56 8.96
C ARG A 9 -5.70 -7.91 7.95
N MET A 10 -4.49 -8.01 8.42
CA MET A 10 -3.43 -8.33 7.53
C MET A 10 -3.61 -9.71 7.03
N GLY A 11 -3.96 -10.57 7.87
CA GLY A 11 -4.10 -11.93 7.46
C GLY A 11 -5.17 -11.96 6.41
N ALA A 12 -6.16 -11.19 6.64
CA ALA A 12 -7.24 -11.23 5.74
C ALA A 12 -6.80 -10.70 4.43
N SER A 13 -6.12 -9.68 4.45
CA SER A 13 -5.77 -9.09 3.23
C SER A 13 -4.98 -10.05 2.41
N GLU A 14 -4.38 -10.83 3.01
CA GLU A 14 -3.53 -11.69 2.31
C GLU A 14 -4.38 -12.48 1.53
N LEU A 15 -5.56 -12.38 1.89
CA LEU A 15 -6.35 -13.22 1.27
C LEU A 15 -6.28 -12.75 0.01
N THR A 16 -5.69 -12.16 0.05
CA THR A 16 -5.22 -11.82 -0.90
C THR A 16 -5.32 -12.46 -2.04
N GLY A 17 -5.93 -13.34 -2.11
CA GLY A 17 -6.05 -14.07 -3.22
C GLY A 17 -6.20 -13.10 -4.27
N LYS A 18 -7.04 -12.19 -3.96
CA LYS A 18 -7.24 -11.25 -4.87
C LYS A 18 -6.10 -10.55 -5.19
N ARG A 19 -5.29 -10.60 -4.44
CA ARG A 19 -4.26 -9.81 -4.59
C ARG A 19 -3.58 -10.19 -5.74
N LYS A 20 -3.98 -11.03 -6.32
CA LYS A 20 -3.30 -11.42 -7.39
C LYS A 20 -3.27 -10.35 -8.34
N GLN A 21 -4.09 -9.50 -8.27
CA GLN A 21 -4.12 -8.54 -9.16
C GLN A 21 -2.94 -7.74 -9.00
N GLU A 22 -2.42 -7.67 -7.85
CA GLU A 22 -1.30 -6.89 -7.68
C GLU A 22 -0.24 -7.78 -7.92
N GLY A 23 -0.38 -8.96 -8.18
CA GLY A 23 0.63 -9.87 -8.40
C GLY A 23 2.05 -9.49 -8.23
N ASN A 24 2.49 -8.36 -8.57
CA ASN A 24 3.87 -8.01 -8.42
C ASN A 24 4.17 -7.03 -7.33
N ALA A 25 3.46 -7.11 -6.25
CA ALA A 25 3.71 -6.23 -5.14
C ALA A 25 5.08 -6.49 -4.59
N LEU A 26 5.88 -5.45 -4.46
CA LEU A 26 7.22 -5.58 -3.95
C LEU A 26 7.33 -5.22 -2.49
N LYS A 27 6.52 -4.31 -2.01
CA LYS A 27 6.61 -3.88 -0.65
C LYS A 27 5.37 -3.16 -0.23
N ALA A 28 5.00 -3.26 1.00
CA ALA A 28 3.84 -2.56 1.53
C ALA A 28 4.27 -1.82 2.79
N ILE A 29 3.85 -0.58 2.94
CA ILE A 29 4.17 0.20 4.12
C ILE A 29 2.86 0.61 4.74
N TYR A 30 2.71 0.37 6.04
CA TYR A 30 1.47 0.64 6.73
C TYR A 30 1.62 1.83 7.67
N ASP A 31 0.53 2.55 7.91
CA ASP A 31 0.62 3.66 8.83
C ASP A 31 0.53 3.07 10.24
N SER A 32 0.70 3.92 11.25
CA SER A 32 0.77 3.42 12.61
C SER A 32 -0.52 2.81 13.12
N ASP A 33 -1.65 3.18 12.55
CA ASP A 33 -2.90 2.60 12.98
C ASP A 33 -3.26 1.37 12.20
N LEU A 34 -2.45 1.01 11.22
CA LEU A 34 -2.72 -0.14 10.38
C LEU A 34 -4.05 0.00 9.65
N GLU A 35 -4.48 1.22 9.40
CA GLU A 35 -5.69 1.45 8.64
C GLU A 35 -5.43 1.97 7.25
N ARG A 36 -4.20 2.23 6.90
CA ARG A 36 -3.85 2.65 5.57
C ARG A 36 -2.55 1.99 5.20
N ARG A 37 -2.36 1.76 3.93
CA ARG A 37 -1.11 1.20 3.49
C ARG A 37 -0.84 1.68 2.08
N VAL A 38 0.41 1.66 1.69
CA VAL A 38 0.80 2.00 0.34
C VAL A 38 1.55 0.78 -0.16
N CYS A 39 1.13 0.23 -1.28
CA CYS A 39 1.83 -0.91 -1.85
C CYS A 39 2.60 -0.43 -3.06
N PHE A 40 3.83 -0.90 -3.20
CA PHE A 40 4.66 -0.58 -4.35
C PHE A 40 4.73 -1.83 -5.21
N TYR A 41 4.65 -1.65 -6.51
CA TYR A 41 4.65 -2.82 -7.38
C TYR A 41 5.36 -2.52 -8.69
N ARG A 42 5.60 -3.56 -9.47
CA ARG A 42 6.26 -3.40 -10.72
C ARG A 42 5.22 -3.66 -11.78
N ASN A 43 5.12 -2.76 -12.74
CA ASN A 43 4.14 -2.90 -13.82
C ASN A 43 4.69 -3.85 -14.88
N SER A 44 3.83 -4.37 -15.71
CA SER A 44 4.27 -5.31 -16.70
C SER A 44 5.24 -4.71 -17.71
N ASP A 45 5.24 -3.40 -17.86
CA ASP A 45 6.16 -2.77 -18.81
C ASP A 45 7.50 -2.43 -18.15
N GLY A 46 7.72 -2.91 -16.93
CA GLY A 46 8.99 -2.65 -16.27
C GLY A 46 9.05 -1.38 -15.45
N THR A 47 8.00 -0.61 -15.43
CA THR A 47 8.00 0.60 -14.61
C THR A 47 7.51 0.23 -13.22
N PHE A 48 7.57 1.18 -12.30
CA PHE A 48 7.15 0.94 -10.93
C PHE A 48 6.02 1.86 -10.54
N GLY A 49 5.17 1.42 -9.66
CA GLY A 49 4.04 2.23 -9.26
C GLY A 49 3.72 2.05 -7.81
N PHE A 50 2.74 2.79 -7.33
CA PHE A 50 2.30 2.64 -5.96
C PHE A 50 0.79 2.86 -5.93
N LEU A 51 0.19 2.44 -4.84
CA LEU A 51 -1.25 2.63 -4.69
C LEU A 51 -1.55 2.63 -3.20
N GLU A 52 -2.30 3.62 -2.76
CA GLU A 52 -2.67 3.71 -1.36
C GLU A 52 -3.97 2.97 -1.15
N TRP A 53 -4.09 2.28 -0.01
CA TRP A 53 -5.30 1.55 0.34
C TRP A 53 -5.74 1.98 1.73
N SER A 54 -7.03 1.91 1.98
CA SER A 54 -7.57 2.24 3.27
C SER A 54 -8.39 1.04 3.71
N PHE A 55 -8.37 0.72 4.99
CA PHE A 55 -9.13 -0.44 5.46
C PHE A 55 -10.55 0.01 5.75
N CYS A 56 -11.52 -0.68 5.23
CA CYS A 56 -12.91 -0.35 5.44
C CYS A 56 -13.50 -1.32 6.43
N ASP A 57 -13.81 -0.85 7.64
CA ASP A 57 -14.34 -1.71 8.66
C ASP A 57 -15.68 -2.32 8.26
N LYS A 58 -16.52 -1.57 7.61
CA LYS A 58 -17.80 -2.10 7.22
C LYS A 58 -17.65 -3.27 6.30
N GLU A 59 -16.72 -3.23 5.39
CA GLU A 59 -16.54 -4.34 4.49
C GLU A 59 -15.47 -5.30 4.92
N ASP A 60 -14.81 -4.98 6.02
CA ASP A 60 -13.73 -5.83 6.54
C ASP A 60 -12.74 -6.11 5.43
N SER A 61 -12.38 -5.12 4.67
CA SER A 61 -11.43 -5.32 3.60
C SER A 61 -10.70 -4.03 3.25
N TRP A 62 -9.63 -4.16 2.48
CA TRP A 62 -8.87 -3.03 2.04
C TRP A 62 -9.44 -2.50 0.74
N VAL A 63 -9.58 -1.20 0.66
CA VAL A 63 -10.17 -0.57 -0.50
C VAL A 63 -9.19 0.47 -1.03
N PRO A 64 -8.95 0.54 -2.32
CA PRO A 64 -7.99 1.49 -2.85
C PRO A 64 -8.54 2.90 -2.75
N THR A 65 -7.69 3.85 -2.36
CA THR A 65 -8.13 5.24 -2.27
C THR A 65 -7.91 5.94 -3.60
N ARG A 66 -7.28 5.24 -4.54
CA ARG A 66 -6.97 5.77 -5.84
C ARG A 66 -5.73 6.65 -5.90
N VAL A 67 -5.16 7.01 -4.79
CA VAL A 67 -3.93 7.79 -4.80
C VAL A 67 -2.84 6.89 -5.36
N GLY A 68 -2.22 7.32 -6.43
CA GLY A 68 -1.17 6.55 -7.09
C GLY A 68 -1.66 5.63 -8.18
N GLN A 69 -2.97 5.55 -8.38
CA GLN A 69 -3.49 4.65 -9.37
C GLN A 69 -2.92 4.98 -10.74
N GLY A 70 -2.45 3.99 -11.44
CA GLY A 70 -1.90 4.19 -12.77
C GLY A 70 -0.51 4.76 -12.82
N SER A 71 0.17 4.88 -11.68
CA SER A 71 1.49 5.49 -11.67
C SER A 71 2.50 4.61 -12.40
N ARG A 72 3.41 5.25 -13.11
CA ARG A 72 4.45 4.53 -13.83
C ARG A 72 5.73 5.31 -13.73
N LEU A 73 6.60 4.92 -12.85
CA LEU A 73 7.85 5.61 -12.63
C LEU A 73 9.01 4.72 -13.08
N SER A 74 10.10 5.31 -13.47
CA SER A 74 11.22 4.55 -14.00
C SER A 74 11.92 3.68 -12.96
N THR A 75 11.98 4.12 -11.73
CA THR A 75 12.67 3.34 -10.71
C THR A 75 11.82 3.25 -9.48
N ILE A 76 12.17 2.33 -8.61
CA ILE A 76 11.43 2.16 -7.37
C ILE A 76 11.68 3.38 -6.49
N GLU A 77 12.89 3.97 -6.55
CA GLU A 77 13.18 5.14 -5.76
C GLU A 77 12.28 6.31 -6.19
N ASP A 78 12.01 6.43 -7.48
CA ASP A 78 11.15 7.50 -7.95
C ASP A 78 9.73 7.23 -7.47
N ALA A 79 9.31 5.97 -7.44
CA ALA A 79 7.98 5.63 -6.99
C ALA A 79 7.82 5.99 -5.52
N VAL A 80 8.83 5.72 -4.71
CA VAL A 80 8.77 6.03 -3.29
C VAL A 80 8.75 7.55 -3.10
N ARG A 81 9.53 8.27 -3.89
CA ARG A 81 9.56 9.72 -3.75
C ARG A 81 8.21 10.30 -4.15
N GLU A 82 7.64 9.84 -5.22
CA GLU A 82 6.36 10.36 -5.67
C GLU A 82 5.29 10.01 -4.62
N ALA A 83 5.32 8.80 -4.09
CA ALA A 83 4.34 8.40 -3.11
C ALA A 83 4.47 9.24 -1.85
N THR A 84 5.71 9.53 -1.43
CA THR A 84 5.91 10.30 -0.22
C THR A 84 5.32 11.72 -0.40
N GLY A 85 5.39 12.25 -1.60
CA GLY A 85 4.85 13.58 -1.83
C GLY A 85 3.33 13.58 -1.91
N ARG A 86 2.71 12.47 -2.25
CA ARG A 86 1.27 12.43 -2.40
C ARG A 86 0.52 11.80 -1.23
N VAL A 87 1.18 10.97 -0.47
CA VAL A 87 0.55 10.30 0.65
C VAL A 87 1.09 10.94 1.92
N GLY A 88 0.31 11.82 2.53
CA GLY A 88 0.81 12.60 3.64
C GLY A 88 1.40 11.85 4.81
N TRP A 89 0.88 10.72 5.13
CA TRP A 89 1.37 9.98 6.29
C TRP A 89 2.62 9.12 5.98
N LEU A 90 2.94 8.96 4.70
CA LEU A 90 4.00 8.03 4.35
C LEU A 90 5.37 8.44 4.85
N ALA A 91 5.68 9.71 4.83
CA ALA A 91 6.98 10.16 5.28
C ALA A 91 7.20 9.77 6.74
N SER A 92 6.16 9.87 7.56
CA SER A 92 6.30 9.50 8.96
C SER A 92 6.49 8.00 9.10
N ALA A 93 5.78 7.24 8.30
CA ALA A 93 5.88 5.80 8.40
C ALA A 93 7.27 5.31 7.97
N LEU A 94 7.89 6.02 7.02
CA LEU A 94 9.20 5.61 6.58
C LEU A 94 10.27 6.00 7.58
N GLY A 95 9.95 6.92 8.46
CA GLY A 95 10.90 7.31 9.48
C GLY A 95 11.84 8.41 9.03
N PRO A 96 12.46 9.02 9.97
CA PRO A 96 13.34 10.12 9.63
C PRO A 96 14.56 9.51 9.02
N GLU A 97 15.15 10.22 8.20
CA GLU A 97 16.31 9.70 7.56
C GLU A 97 17.35 10.04 8.18
#